data_8cbfacdafc5c483bb5229e5f240293f6
#
_entry.id   8cbfacdafc5c483bb5229e5f240293f6
#
_cell.length_a   1.000
_cell.length_b   1.000
_cell.length_c   1.000
_cell.angle_alpha   90.00
_cell.angle_beta   90.00
_cell.angle_gamma   90.00
#
_symmetry.space_group_name_H-M   'P 1'
#
loop_
_entity.id
_entity.type
_entity.pdbx_description
1 polymer ?
#
loop_
_entity_poly.entity_id
_entity_poly.type
_entity_poly.pdbx_seq_one_letter_code
_entity_poly.pdbx_strand_id
1 'polypeptide(L)'
;SFQVSGWDFSLTFNPYPAPVRREFTGHLFEGWLESPAAFGAFYDGRLAGVAECAAESWNNRFRITNLLVFEGFRGRGIGKRLIQRAEEAAKARGARMLILETQTCNRKAVDFYLAIGFRPIGFDLFCYSNSDPDMEEVRLEMAKPL
;
A
#
# COMPACT_ATOMS: atom_id res chain seq x y z
N SER A 1 -19.28 -20.91 -19.75
CA SER A 1 -19.60 -20.08 -18.56
C SER A 1 -18.54 -20.31 -17.50
N PHE A 2 -18.09 -19.25 -16.88
CA PHE A 2 -17.13 -19.28 -15.76
C PHE A 2 -17.90 -18.95 -14.47
N GLN A 3 -17.87 -19.84 -13.52
CA GLN A 3 -18.57 -19.63 -12.24
C GLN A 3 -17.55 -19.59 -11.11
N VAL A 4 -17.52 -18.47 -10.36
CA VAL A 4 -16.71 -18.33 -9.14
C VAL A 4 -17.66 -18.40 -7.96
N SER A 5 -17.52 -19.42 -7.13
CA SER A 5 -18.42 -19.69 -6.01
C SER A 5 -17.93 -19.19 -4.64
N GLY A 6 -16.80 -18.52 -4.58
CA GLY A 6 -16.22 -17.95 -3.38
C GLY A 6 -14.69 -18.14 -3.33
N TRP A 7 -14.02 -17.22 -2.64
CA TRP A 7 -12.60 -17.27 -2.41
C TRP A 7 -12.35 -17.01 -0.94
N ASP A 8 -11.79 -17.97 -0.25
CA ASP A 8 -11.29 -17.78 1.11
C ASP A 8 -9.78 -17.57 1.07
N PHE A 9 -9.34 -16.38 1.51
CA PHE A 9 -7.93 -16.09 1.68
C PHE A 9 -7.59 -16.10 3.16
N SER A 10 -6.68 -16.96 3.56
CA SER A 10 -6.08 -16.93 4.89
C SER A 10 -4.64 -16.46 4.79
N LEU A 11 -4.26 -15.47 5.60
CA LEU A 11 -2.88 -15.07 5.77
C LEU A 11 -2.34 -15.80 7.00
N THR A 12 -1.54 -16.83 6.78
CA THR A 12 -0.81 -17.52 7.83
C THR A 12 0.57 -16.89 7.95
N PHE A 13 0.93 -16.46 9.15
CA PHE A 13 2.21 -15.82 9.39
C PHE A 13 3.26 -16.83 9.80
N ASN A 14 4.26 -17.04 8.94
CA ASN A 14 5.48 -17.80 9.25
C ASN A 14 6.63 -16.79 9.33
N PRO A 15 7.16 -16.48 10.54
CA PRO A 15 8.24 -15.50 10.65
C PRO A 15 9.51 -16.03 9.99
N TYR A 16 10.23 -15.14 9.30
CA TYR A 16 11.59 -15.45 8.90
C TYR A 16 12.47 -15.75 10.12
N PRO A 17 13.49 -16.61 9.98
CA PRO A 17 14.44 -16.91 11.05
C PRO A 17 15.15 -15.67 11.59
N ALA A 18 15.30 -14.63 10.75
CA ALA A 18 15.87 -13.33 11.11
C ALA A 18 15.20 -12.23 10.30
N PRO A 19 15.19 -10.97 10.81
CA PRO A 19 14.68 -9.84 10.04
C PRO A 19 15.46 -9.65 8.75
N VAL A 20 14.75 -9.51 7.64
CA VAL A 20 15.34 -9.21 6.33
C VAL A 20 15.15 -7.72 6.05
N ARG A 21 16.24 -7.02 5.77
CA ARG A 21 16.22 -5.62 5.33
C ARG A 21 16.17 -5.59 3.81
N ARG A 22 15.19 -4.88 3.26
CA ARG A 22 15.09 -4.58 1.84
C ARG A 22 15.21 -3.08 1.64
N GLU A 23 15.92 -2.69 0.59
CA GLU A 23 16.04 -1.30 0.17
C GLU A 23 15.46 -1.18 -1.24
N PHE A 24 14.56 -0.22 -1.39
CA PHE A 24 13.96 0.11 -2.68
C PHE A 24 14.32 1.55 -3.01
N THR A 25 14.77 1.77 -4.22
CA THR A 25 14.95 3.12 -4.77
C THR A 25 13.72 3.45 -5.59
N GLY A 26 13.18 4.64 -5.39
CA GLY A 26 12.04 5.16 -6.15
C GLY A 26 12.06 6.66 -6.15
N HIS A 27 11.38 7.24 -7.13
CA HIS A 27 11.19 8.67 -7.23
C HIS A 27 9.72 8.99 -7.10
N LEU A 28 9.40 10.20 -6.60
CA LEU A 28 8.05 10.72 -6.65
C LEU A 28 7.78 11.26 -8.06
N PHE A 29 6.50 11.24 -8.44
CA PHE A 29 6.03 11.78 -9.73
C PHE A 29 6.64 11.09 -10.96
N GLU A 30 6.77 9.77 -10.89
CA GLU A 30 7.17 8.96 -12.04
C GLU A 30 6.24 9.23 -13.24
N GLY A 31 6.83 9.29 -14.45
CA GLY A 31 6.12 9.74 -15.66
C GLY A 31 4.96 8.83 -16.14
N TRP A 32 4.86 7.62 -15.58
CA TRP A 32 3.76 6.69 -15.87
C TRP A 32 2.54 6.87 -14.93
N LEU A 33 2.66 7.70 -13.89
CA LEU A 33 1.57 7.95 -12.94
C LEU A 33 0.54 8.91 -13.53
N GLU A 34 -0.72 8.53 -13.41
CA GLU A 34 -1.84 9.36 -13.85
C GLU A 34 -2.24 10.37 -12.78
N SER A 35 -2.16 11.66 -13.09
CA SER A 35 -2.54 12.76 -12.18
C SER A 35 -2.04 12.58 -10.75
N PRO A 36 -0.73 12.38 -10.53
CA PRO A 36 -0.18 12.10 -9.22
C PRO A 36 -0.35 13.27 -8.25
N ALA A 37 -0.47 12.94 -6.97
CA ALA A 37 -0.48 13.89 -5.87
C ALA A 37 0.36 13.35 -4.71
N ALA A 38 1.19 14.21 -4.12
CA ALA A 38 2.01 13.83 -2.96
C ALA A 38 1.68 14.71 -1.74
N PHE A 39 1.76 14.11 -0.56
CA PHE A 39 1.48 14.73 0.73
C PHE A 39 2.67 14.53 1.66
N GLY A 40 3.21 15.62 2.20
CA GLY A 40 4.24 15.58 3.23
C GLY A 40 3.63 15.75 4.63
N ALA A 41 4.06 14.93 5.56
CA ALA A 41 3.78 15.11 6.99
C ALA A 41 4.99 15.73 7.66
N PHE A 42 4.78 16.82 8.42
CA PHE A 42 5.82 17.51 9.18
C PHE A 42 5.60 17.30 10.66
N TYR A 43 6.67 17.11 11.39
CA TYR A 43 6.71 17.01 12.84
C TYR A 43 7.83 17.91 13.37
N ASP A 44 7.49 18.88 14.21
CA ASP A 44 8.43 19.91 14.71
C ASP A 44 9.26 20.57 13.58
N GLY A 45 8.58 20.94 12.48
CA GLY A 45 9.20 21.58 11.32
C GLY A 45 10.05 20.67 10.42
N ARG A 46 10.16 19.38 10.72
CA ARG A 46 10.94 18.40 9.95
C ARG A 46 10.00 17.48 9.18
N LEU A 47 10.35 17.17 7.92
CA LEU A 47 9.62 16.19 7.15
C LEU A 47 9.73 14.82 7.82
N ALA A 48 8.59 14.26 8.20
CA ALA A 48 8.50 13.02 8.98
C ALA A 48 7.94 11.85 8.17
N GLY A 49 7.30 12.13 7.04
CA GLY A 49 6.77 11.10 6.14
C GLY A 49 6.16 11.69 4.90
N VAL A 50 5.95 10.82 3.90
CA VAL A 50 5.39 11.17 2.59
C VAL A 50 4.39 10.10 2.17
N ALA A 51 3.31 10.52 1.53
CA ALA A 51 2.44 9.65 0.74
C ALA A 51 2.34 10.20 -0.67
N GLU A 52 2.37 9.33 -1.67
CA GLU A 52 2.06 9.65 -3.05
C GLU A 52 0.91 8.78 -3.52
N CYS A 53 0.06 9.37 -4.32
CA CYS A 53 -1.10 8.71 -4.90
C CYS A 53 -1.24 9.06 -6.36
N ALA A 54 -1.85 8.18 -7.15
CA ALA A 54 -2.16 8.41 -8.54
C ALA A 54 -3.57 7.90 -8.88
N ALA A 55 -4.19 8.49 -9.88
CA ALA A 55 -5.47 8.04 -10.39
C ALA A 55 -5.30 6.75 -11.21
N GLU A 56 -6.33 5.90 -11.18
CA GLU A 56 -6.57 4.83 -12.14
C GLU A 56 -7.94 5.09 -12.78
N SER A 57 -7.97 5.98 -13.78
CA SER A 57 -9.22 6.50 -14.35
C SER A 57 -10.07 5.42 -15.02
N TRP A 58 -9.44 4.39 -15.61
CA TRP A 58 -10.13 3.32 -16.32
C TRP A 58 -11.11 2.53 -15.44
N ASN A 59 -10.89 2.49 -14.11
CA ASN A 59 -11.74 1.77 -13.16
C ASN A 59 -12.17 2.63 -11.96
N ASN A 60 -11.87 3.95 -12.02
CA ASN A 60 -12.22 4.94 -11.00
C ASN A 60 -11.70 4.60 -9.61
N ARG A 61 -10.42 4.19 -9.53
CA ARG A 61 -9.70 3.97 -8.27
C ARG A 61 -8.63 5.03 -8.05
N PHE A 62 -8.17 5.16 -6.82
CA PHE A 62 -7.03 6.00 -6.47
C PHE A 62 -5.99 5.14 -5.75
N ARG A 63 -4.79 5.08 -6.33
CA ARG A 63 -3.72 4.20 -5.83
C ARG A 63 -2.74 4.98 -4.98
N ILE A 64 -2.45 4.48 -3.78
CA ILE A 64 -1.28 4.90 -3.02
C ILE A 64 -0.08 4.19 -3.63
N THR A 65 0.79 4.95 -4.28
CA THR A 65 2.01 4.45 -4.93
C THR A 65 3.19 4.43 -4.00
N ASN A 66 3.24 5.37 -3.06
CA ASN A 66 4.27 5.45 -2.03
C ASN A 66 3.65 5.85 -0.68
N LEU A 67 4.07 5.18 0.39
CA LEU A 67 3.80 5.56 1.76
C LEU A 67 5.04 5.31 2.61
N LEU A 68 5.67 6.36 3.08
CA LEU A 68 6.88 6.29 3.87
C LEU A 68 6.73 7.14 5.13
N VAL A 69 7.03 6.55 6.28
CA VAL A 69 7.27 7.28 7.54
C VAL A 69 8.73 7.07 7.90
N PHE A 70 9.49 8.16 8.00
CA PHE A 70 10.91 8.11 8.27
C PHE A 70 11.19 7.50 9.65
N GLU A 71 12.32 6.82 9.74
CA GLU A 71 12.83 6.28 10.98
C GLU A 71 12.95 7.41 12.05
N GLY A 72 12.62 7.13 13.29
CA GLY A 72 12.54 8.14 14.34
C GLY A 72 11.19 8.88 14.45
N PHE A 73 10.34 8.82 13.42
CA PHE A 73 8.97 9.38 13.48
C PHE A 73 7.87 8.30 13.49
N ARG A 74 8.25 7.02 13.42
CA ARG A 74 7.30 5.91 13.48
C ARG A 74 6.61 5.81 14.84
N GLY A 75 5.42 5.19 14.89
CA GLY A 75 4.64 5.04 16.11
C GLY A 75 3.90 6.30 16.58
N ARG A 76 3.95 7.41 15.81
CA ARG A 76 3.32 8.71 16.14
C ARG A 76 2.03 8.98 15.37
N GLY A 77 1.45 7.98 14.72
CA GLY A 77 0.21 8.13 13.95
C GLY A 77 0.38 8.82 12.59
N ILE A 78 1.61 9.13 12.16
CA ILE A 78 1.89 9.86 10.91
C ILE A 78 1.38 9.10 9.69
N GLY A 79 1.64 7.79 9.59
CA GLY A 79 1.14 6.97 8.49
C GLY A 79 -0.38 7.00 8.37
N LYS A 80 -1.10 6.94 9.50
CA LYS A 80 -2.56 7.05 9.51
C LYS A 80 -3.04 8.41 8.98
N ARG A 81 -2.38 9.50 9.36
CA ARG A 81 -2.72 10.85 8.88
C ARG A 81 -2.45 11.01 7.37
N LEU A 82 -1.36 10.43 6.87
CA LEU A 82 -1.06 10.42 5.44
C LEU A 82 -2.13 9.65 4.65
N ILE A 83 -2.56 8.49 5.16
CA ILE A 83 -3.67 7.74 4.55
C ILE A 83 -4.97 8.55 4.57
N GLN A 84 -5.29 9.24 5.64
CA GLN A 84 -6.47 10.11 5.72
C GLN A 84 -6.43 11.22 4.65
N ARG A 85 -5.27 11.83 4.42
CA ARG A 85 -5.11 12.81 3.34
C ARG A 85 -5.29 12.18 1.96
N ALA A 86 -4.79 10.96 1.76
CA ALA A 86 -5.03 10.21 0.52
C ALA A 86 -6.53 9.89 0.32
N GLU A 87 -7.25 9.51 1.36
CA GLU A 87 -8.70 9.29 1.32
C GLU A 87 -9.48 10.57 0.96
N GLU A 88 -9.12 11.70 1.58
CA GLU A 88 -9.74 13.00 1.27
C GLU A 88 -9.51 13.38 -0.22
N ALA A 89 -8.29 13.21 -0.70
CA ALA A 89 -7.95 13.49 -2.10
C ALA A 89 -8.67 12.54 -3.07
N ALA A 90 -8.81 11.27 -2.72
CA ALA A 90 -9.55 10.29 -3.50
C ALA A 90 -11.04 10.63 -3.58
N LYS A 91 -11.67 10.98 -2.43
CA LYS A 91 -13.07 11.42 -2.37
C LYS A 91 -13.31 12.69 -3.19
N ALA A 92 -12.43 13.67 -3.10
CA ALA A 92 -12.51 14.91 -3.87
C ALA A 92 -12.46 14.66 -5.39
N ARG A 93 -11.85 13.58 -5.83
CA ARG A 93 -11.79 13.13 -7.23
C ARG A 93 -12.95 12.22 -7.62
N GLY A 94 -13.85 11.88 -6.70
CA GLY A 94 -14.94 10.94 -6.93
C GLY A 94 -14.49 9.49 -7.11
N ALA A 95 -13.29 9.14 -6.64
CA ALA A 95 -12.81 7.76 -6.69
C ALA A 95 -13.70 6.88 -5.79
N ARG A 96 -14.00 5.66 -6.28
CA ARG A 96 -14.84 4.70 -5.54
C ARG A 96 -14.06 3.93 -4.48
N MET A 97 -12.74 3.92 -4.58
CA MET A 97 -11.89 3.03 -3.79
C MET A 97 -10.46 3.55 -3.71
N LEU A 98 -9.86 3.47 -2.53
CA LEU A 98 -8.43 3.65 -2.33
C LEU A 98 -7.77 2.27 -2.35
N ILE A 99 -6.70 2.12 -3.13
CA ILE A 99 -5.96 0.86 -3.24
C ILE A 99 -4.47 1.08 -3.00
N LEU A 100 -3.79 0.01 -2.67
CA LEU A 100 -2.34 -0.05 -2.54
C LEU A 100 -1.83 -1.48 -2.75
N GLU A 101 -0.52 -1.60 -2.93
CA GLU A 101 0.15 -2.89 -2.91
C GLU A 101 1.14 -2.98 -1.74
N THR A 102 1.35 -4.19 -1.27
CA THR A 102 2.41 -4.54 -0.33
C THR A 102 2.84 -5.99 -0.58
N GLN A 103 3.89 -6.44 0.09
CA GLN A 103 4.30 -7.84 0.03
C GLN A 103 3.74 -8.62 1.23
N THR A 104 3.42 -9.89 1.02
CA THR A 104 2.95 -10.78 2.09
C THR A 104 3.95 -10.89 3.25
N CYS A 105 5.25 -10.80 2.97
CA CYS A 105 6.32 -10.80 3.98
C CYS A 105 6.38 -9.51 4.82
N ASN A 106 5.78 -8.40 4.36
CA ASN A 106 5.77 -7.15 5.12
C ASN A 106 4.66 -7.11 6.15
N ARG A 107 4.75 -7.99 7.17
CA ARG A 107 3.75 -8.15 8.22
C ARG A 107 3.32 -6.84 8.86
N LYS A 108 4.28 -5.95 9.16
CA LYS A 108 3.97 -4.67 9.80
C LYS A 108 3.09 -3.77 8.93
N ALA A 109 3.33 -3.74 7.63
CA ALA A 109 2.51 -2.99 6.70
C ALA A 109 1.12 -3.62 6.55
N VAL A 110 1.04 -4.94 6.38
CA VAL A 110 -0.23 -5.67 6.29
C VAL A 110 -1.10 -5.40 7.52
N ASP A 111 -0.56 -5.60 8.74
CA ASP A 111 -1.29 -5.34 9.98
C ASP A 111 -1.74 -3.89 10.10
N PHE A 112 -0.89 -2.93 9.71
CA PHE A 112 -1.23 -1.52 9.72
C PHE A 112 -2.41 -1.23 8.77
N TYR A 113 -2.37 -1.73 7.53
CA TYR A 113 -3.45 -1.50 6.56
C TYR A 113 -4.76 -2.16 6.99
N LEU A 114 -4.71 -3.39 7.51
CA LEU A 114 -5.90 -4.06 8.07
C LEU A 114 -6.51 -3.23 9.22
N ALA A 115 -5.69 -2.72 10.12
CA ALA A 115 -6.13 -1.92 11.28
C ALA A 115 -6.82 -0.60 10.88
N ILE A 116 -6.52 -0.04 9.71
CA ILE A 116 -7.14 1.19 9.20
C ILE A 116 -8.22 0.96 8.14
N GLY A 117 -8.63 -0.30 7.98
CA GLY A 117 -9.82 -0.67 7.20
C GLY A 117 -9.57 -1.11 5.76
N PHE A 118 -8.34 -1.30 5.35
CA PHE A 118 -8.05 -1.98 4.09
C PHE A 118 -8.32 -3.47 4.22
N ARG A 119 -8.64 -4.10 3.08
CA ARG A 119 -8.83 -5.55 2.97
C ARG A 119 -8.06 -6.06 1.75
N PRO A 120 -7.51 -7.29 1.81
CA PRO A 120 -6.96 -7.95 0.63
C PRO A 120 -8.02 -8.09 -0.46
N ILE A 121 -7.64 -7.80 -1.70
CA ILE A 121 -8.51 -7.91 -2.89
C ILE A 121 -7.91 -8.73 -4.02
N GLY A 122 -6.64 -9.07 -3.93
CA GLY A 122 -5.94 -9.88 -4.92
C GLY A 122 -4.48 -10.07 -4.56
N PHE A 123 -3.83 -10.95 -5.30
CA PHE A 123 -2.41 -11.22 -5.17
C PHE A 123 -1.81 -11.62 -6.53
N ASP A 124 -0.50 -11.43 -6.66
CA ASP A 124 0.28 -11.89 -7.80
C ASP A 124 1.47 -12.70 -7.27
N LEU A 125 1.53 -13.97 -7.67
CA LEU A 125 2.53 -14.92 -7.17
C LEU A 125 3.92 -14.67 -7.74
N PHE A 126 4.04 -13.98 -8.87
CA PHE A 126 5.28 -13.81 -9.62
C PHE A 126 5.53 -12.37 -10.07
N CYS A 127 5.07 -11.42 -9.29
CA CYS A 127 5.13 -10.00 -9.63
C CYS A 127 6.55 -9.46 -9.72
N TYR A 128 7.44 -9.92 -8.86
CA TYR A 128 8.80 -9.41 -8.75
C TYR A 128 9.83 -10.36 -9.35
N SER A 129 9.61 -11.68 -9.20
CA SER A 129 10.49 -12.73 -9.71
C SER A 129 9.79 -14.08 -9.79
N ASN A 130 10.44 -15.05 -10.45
CA ASN A 130 9.94 -16.43 -10.50
C ASN A 130 10.09 -17.18 -9.17
N SER A 131 10.78 -16.62 -8.19
CA SER A 131 10.97 -17.20 -6.86
C SER A 131 10.20 -16.52 -5.75
N ASP A 132 9.29 -15.59 -6.07
CA ASP A 132 8.48 -14.88 -5.06
C ASP A 132 7.74 -15.82 -4.10
N PRO A 133 7.09 -16.92 -4.55
CA PRO A 133 6.44 -17.86 -3.63
C PRO A 133 7.41 -18.55 -2.68
N ASP A 134 8.59 -18.95 -3.16
CA ASP A 134 9.62 -19.62 -2.36
C ASP A 134 10.25 -18.66 -1.33
N MET A 135 10.28 -17.37 -1.68
CA MET A 135 10.77 -16.29 -0.81
C MET A 135 9.68 -15.68 0.06
N GLU A 136 8.45 -16.15 -0.05
CA GLU A 136 7.27 -15.61 0.66
C GLU A 136 7.05 -14.09 0.42
N GLU A 137 7.49 -13.59 -0.75
CA GLU A 137 7.41 -12.18 -1.15
C GLU A 137 6.28 -11.90 -2.15
N VAL A 138 5.18 -12.60 -2.04
CA VAL A 138 4.04 -12.46 -2.96
C VAL A 138 3.44 -11.06 -2.86
N ARG A 139 3.18 -10.44 -4.01
CA ARG A 139 2.48 -9.16 -4.08
C ARG A 139 1.05 -9.31 -3.58
N LEU A 140 0.65 -8.45 -2.67
CA LEU A 140 -0.70 -8.38 -2.12
C LEU A 140 -1.32 -7.03 -2.49
N GLU A 141 -2.45 -7.05 -3.18
CA GLU A 141 -3.29 -5.88 -3.41
C GLU A 141 -4.29 -5.71 -2.27
N MET A 142 -4.38 -4.50 -1.74
CA MET A 142 -5.31 -4.17 -0.67
C MET A 142 -6.15 -2.96 -1.05
N ALA A 143 -7.39 -2.96 -0.62
CA ALA A 143 -8.33 -1.87 -0.92
C ALA A 143 -9.18 -1.46 0.26
N LYS A 144 -9.62 -0.20 0.21
CA LYS A 144 -10.59 0.39 1.13
C LYS A 144 -11.63 1.14 0.30
N PRO A 145 -12.92 0.76 0.36
CA PRO A 145 -14.02 1.54 -0.21
C PRO A 145 -14.08 2.94 0.40
N LEU A 146 -14.49 3.94 -0.38
CA LEU A 146 -14.56 5.34 0.02
C LEU A 146 -15.99 5.85 0.23
#